data_6d4625581fed51afc32a1d871101931d
#
_entry.id   6d4625581fed51afc32a1d871101931d
#
_cell.length_a   1.000
_cell.length_b   1.000
_cell.length_c   1.000
_cell.angle_alpha   90.00
_cell.angle_beta   90.00
_cell.angle_gamma   90.00
#
_symmetry.space_group_name_H-M   'P 1'
#
loop_
_entity.id
_entity.type
_entity.pdbx_description
1 polymer ?
#
loop_
_entity_poly.entity_id
_entity_poly.type
_entity_poly.pdbx_seq_one_letter_code
_entity_poly.pdbx_strand_id
1 'polypeptide(L)'
;FSLAAKIYGLKTVDESFANSSNNITRFYVMSKNENKDFDPDKTYISSFLFSVNNTPGSLFKVMGGFATNNVNMIKLESYNYGADFVITQFYCEIEGHPGQENTKFALNDMYHYCSKVRKLGVFEKSTYRSRQ
;
A
#
# COMPACT_ATOMS: atom_id res chain seq x y z
N PHE A 1 -6.69 -21.10 15.17
CA PHE A 1 -5.36 -21.65 15.46
C PHE A 1 -5.36 -23.18 15.72
N SER A 2 -6.31 -23.91 15.15
CA SER A 2 -6.41 -25.38 15.18
C SER A 2 -5.12 -26.10 14.73
N LEU A 3 -4.39 -25.51 13.76
CA LEU A 3 -3.13 -26.06 13.28
C LEU A 3 -2.05 -26.07 14.38
N ALA A 4 -1.93 -25.01 15.18
CA ALA A 4 -0.96 -24.95 16.28
C ALA A 4 -1.29 -25.99 17.36
N ALA A 5 -2.57 -26.15 17.71
CA ALA A 5 -3.01 -27.18 18.64
C ALA A 5 -2.63 -28.58 18.14
N LYS A 6 -2.84 -28.85 16.85
CA LYS A 6 -2.46 -30.14 16.24
C LYS A 6 -0.94 -30.37 16.25
N ILE A 7 -0.13 -29.34 15.93
CA ILE A 7 1.35 -29.45 15.91
C ILE A 7 1.91 -29.72 17.32
N TYR A 8 1.36 -29.06 18.33
CA TYR A 8 1.84 -29.15 19.72
C TYR A 8 1.07 -30.18 20.58
N GLY A 9 0.20 -31.00 19.99
CA GLY A 9 -0.57 -32.02 20.73
C GLY A 9 -1.53 -31.43 21.77
N LEU A 10 -2.00 -30.20 21.58
CA LEU A 10 -2.88 -29.53 22.53
C LEU A 10 -4.36 -29.82 22.20
N LYS A 11 -5.20 -29.84 23.23
CA LYS A 11 -6.64 -29.96 23.08
C LYS A 11 -7.24 -28.58 22.82
N THR A 12 -7.95 -28.41 21.71
CA THR A 12 -8.72 -27.19 21.43
C THR A 12 -9.94 -27.14 22.36
N VAL A 13 -10.08 -26.07 23.12
CA VAL A 13 -11.19 -25.85 24.07
C VAL A 13 -12.30 -25.07 23.39
N ASP A 14 -11.93 -24.08 22.54
CA ASP A 14 -12.85 -23.24 21.77
C ASP A 14 -12.21 -22.85 20.42
N GLU A 15 -12.98 -22.89 19.36
CA GLU A 15 -12.53 -22.56 17.99
C GLU A 15 -12.93 -21.17 17.54
N SER A 16 -13.93 -20.56 18.17
CA SER A 16 -14.54 -19.28 17.77
C SER A 16 -14.29 -18.15 18.76
N PHE A 17 -13.07 -18.04 19.25
CA PHE A 17 -12.70 -17.13 20.33
C PHE A 17 -12.46 -15.66 19.90
N ALA A 18 -12.65 -15.33 18.63
CA ALA A 18 -12.45 -13.97 18.13
C ALA A 18 -13.65 -13.06 18.47
N ASN A 19 -13.38 -11.85 18.99
CA ASN A 19 -14.39 -10.83 19.26
C ASN A 19 -15.06 -10.28 18.00
N SER A 20 -14.47 -10.53 16.83
CA SER A 20 -14.97 -10.11 15.52
C SER A 20 -14.71 -11.20 14.48
N SER A 21 -15.72 -11.47 13.66
CA SER A 21 -15.59 -12.39 12.50
C SER A 21 -14.72 -11.81 11.37
N ASN A 22 -14.46 -10.50 11.40
CA ASN A 22 -13.70 -9.78 10.36
C ASN A 22 -12.22 -9.59 10.73
N ASN A 23 -11.62 -10.51 11.46
CA ASN A 23 -10.20 -10.46 11.73
C ASN A 23 -9.41 -10.94 10.51
N ILE A 24 -8.99 -10.01 9.66
CA ILE A 24 -8.25 -10.29 8.43
C ILE A 24 -6.80 -9.86 8.61
N THR A 25 -5.88 -10.80 8.41
CA THR A 25 -4.44 -10.53 8.38
C THR A 25 -3.97 -10.51 6.93
N ARG A 26 -3.30 -9.42 6.55
CA ARG A 26 -2.73 -9.24 5.22
C ARG A 26 -1.23 -9.57 5.24
N PHE A 27 -0.80 -10.38 4.29
CA PHE A 27 0.59 -10.73 4.06
C PHE A 27 1.07 -10.17 2.74
N TYR A 28 2.34 -9.75 2.67
CA TYR A 28 3.04 -9.44 1.44
C TYR A 28 3.94 -10.61 1.05
N VAL A 29 3.83 -11.04 -0.19
CA VAL A 29 4.81 -11.94 -0.80
C VAL A 29 5.87 -11.07 -1.47
N MET A 30 7.10 -11.17 -0.99
CA MET A 30 8.21 -10.35 -1.47
C MET A 30 9.12 -11.16 -2.38
N SER A 31 9.59 -10.52 -3.46
CA SER A 31 10.55 -11.09 -4.41
C SER A 31 11.71 -10.12 -4.64
N LYS A 32 12.89 -10.65 -4.96
CA LYS A 32 14.04 -9.84 -5.41
C LYS A 32 13.82 -9.28 -6.82
N ASN A 33 13.06 -10.00 -7.64
CA ASN A 33 12.80 -9.61 -9.02
C ASN A 33 11.47 -8.86 -9.07
N GLU A 34 11.46 -7.71 -9.75
CA GLU A 34 10.25 -6.96 -10.04
C GLU A 34 9.37 -7.75 -11.02
N ASN A 35 8.11 -7.93 -10.71
CA ASN A 35 7.13 -8.34 -11.69
C ASN A 35 6.77 -7.14 -12.57
N LYS A 36 7.00 -7.27 -13.89
CA LYS A 36 6.73 -6.24 -14.90
C LYS A 36 5.49 -6.54 -15.73
N ASP A 37 4.83 -7.66 -15.46
CA ASP A 37 3.64 -8.05 -16.21
C ASP A 37 2.51 -7.05 -15.94
N PHE A 38 1.93 -6.57 -17.04
CA PHE A 38 0.77 -5.70 -17.02
C PHE A 38 -0.32 -6.27 -17.93
N ASP A 39 -1.46 -6.51 -17.33
CA ASP A 39 -2.68 -6.94 -18.01
C ASP A 39 -3.74 -5.85 -17.81
N PRO A 40 -4.22 -5.18 -18.87
CA PRO A 40 -5.19 -4.10 -18.75
C PRO A 40 -6.54 -4.52 -18.16
N ASP A 41 -6.86 -5.81 -18.21
CA ASP A 41 -8.12 -6.36 -17.68
C ASP A 41 -8.05 -6.63 -16.16
N LYS A 42 -6.89 -6.46 -15.55
CA LYS A 42 -6.68 -6.66 -14.12
C LYS A 42 -6.61 -5.37 -13.34
N THR A 43 -7.00 -5.45 -12.08
CA THR A 43 -6.85 -4.35 -11.12
C THR A 43 -5.55 -4.53 -10.34
N TYR A 44 -4.77 -3.46 -10.22
CA TYR A 44 -3.48 -3.48 -9.53
C TYR A 44 -3.47 -2.55 -8.33
N ILE A 45 -2.55 -2.85 -7.42
CA ILE A 45 -2.16 -1.98 -6.33
C ILE A 45 -0.68 -1.68 -6.47
N SER A 46 -0.34 -0.41 -6.41
CA SER A 46 1.03 0.08 -6.41
C SER A 46 1.39 0.68 -5.06
N SER A 47 2.56 0.32 -4.54
CA SER A 47 3.05 0.74 -3.23
C SER A 47 4.29 1.61 -3.37
N PHE A 48 4.32 2.72 -2.64
CA PHE A 48 5.40 3.70 -2.68
C PHE A 48 5.81 4.15 -1.28
N LEU A 49 7.08 4.49 -1.15
CA LEU A 49 7.59 5.35 -0.09
C LEU A 49 7.96 6.71 -0.70
N PHE A 50 7.55 7.78 -0.06
CA PHE A 50 7.89 9.12 -0.53
C PHE A 50 8.13 10.10 0.62
N SER A 51 8.94 11.12 0.36
CA SER A 51 9.13 12.26 1.25
C SER A 51 8.76 13.52 0.49
N VAL A 52 7.93 14.36 1.08
CA VAL A 52 7.55 15.63 0.48
C VAL A 52 8.58 16.71 0.77
N ASN A 53 8.60 17.73 -0.07
CA ASN A 53 9.37 18.94 0.20
C ASN A 53 8.80 19.63 1.44
N ASN A 54 9.66 20.18 2.30
CA ASN A 54 9.23 20.86 3.51
C ASN A 54 8.69 22.26 3.20
N THR A 55 7.56 22.30 2.49
CA THR A 55 6.82 23.52 2.15
C THR A 55 5.34 23.34 2.47
N PRO A 56 4.63 24.44 2.85
CA PRO A 56 3.20 24.36 3.13
C PRO A 56 2.39 23.73 2.00
N GLY A 57 1.54 22.78 2.34
CA GLY A 57 0.66 22.12 1.39
C GLY A 57 1.32 21.07 0.49
N SER A 58 2.59 20.70 0.67
CA SER A 58 3.27 19.72 -0.20
C SER A 58 2.54 18.37 -0.25
N LEU A 59 2.13 17.84 0.89
CA LEU A 59 1.36 16.59 0.92
C LEU A 59 0.01 16.74 0.20
N PHE A 60 -0.68 17.86 0.40
CA PHE A 60 -1.95 18.15 -0.28
C PHE A 60 -1.79 18.13 -1.81
N LYS A 61 -0.71 18.71 -2.34
CA LYS A 61 -0.42 18.72 -3.78
C LYS A 61 -0.21 17.31 -4.33
N VAL A 62 0.51 16.46 -3.61
CA VAL A 62 0.67 15.04 -3.98
C VAL A 62 -0.67 14.31 -4.00
N MET A 63 -1.48 14.49 -2.95
CA MET A 63 -2.82 13.88 -2.89
C MET A 63 -3.75 14.44 -3.96
N GLY A 64 -3.65 15.74 -4.27
CA GLY A 64 -4.39 16.41 -5.34
C GLY A 64 -4.12 15.76 -6.70
N GLY A 65 -2.86 15.44 -7.01
CA GLY A 65 -2.49 14.74 -8.24
C GLY A 65 -3.18 13.38 -8.40
N PHE A 66 -3.31 12.61 -7.34
CA PHE A 66 -4.08 11.37 -7.37
C PHE A 66 -5.59 11.61 -7.56
N ALA A 67 -6.14 12.58 -6.85
CA ALA A 67 -7.57 12.91 -6.93
C ALA A 67 -7.97 13.41 -8.32
N THR A 68 -7.21 14.33 -8.91
CA THR A 68 -7.49 14.91 -10.24
C THR A 68 -7.35 13.90 -11.38
N ASN A 69 -6.53 12.89 -11.20
CA ASN A 69 -6.35 11.80 -12.17
C ASN A 69 -7.21 10.56 -11.86
N ASN A 70 -8.18 10.67 -10.95
CA ASN A 70 -9.09 9.58 -10.60
C ASN A 70 -8.35 8.29 -10.16
N VAL A 71 -7.30 8.45 -9.35
CA VAL A 71 -6.54 7.35 -8.77
C VAL A 71 -6.85 7.27 -7.28
N ASN A 72 -7.42 6.16 -6.85
CA ASN A 72 -7.80 5.95 -5.46
C ASN A 72 -6.57 5.61 -4.60
N MET A 73 -6.38 6.37 -3.51
CA MET A 73 -5.38 6.08 -2.48
C MET A 73 -6.05 5.28 -1.36
N ILE A 74 -5.66 4.02 -1.21
CA ILE A 74 -6.27 3.08 -0.25
C ILE A 74 -5.52 2.98 1.08
N LYS A 75 -4.30 3.51 1.13
CA LYS A 75 -3.49 3.53 2.35
C LYS A 75 -2.53 4.71 2.31
N LEU A 76 -2.43 5.41 3.45
CA LEU A 76 -1.43 6.45 3.69
C LEU A 76 -0.99 6.38 5.14
N GLU A 77 0.29 6.18 5.37
CA GLU A 77 0.90 6.14 6.70
C GLU A 77 2.12 7.06 6.72
N SER A 78 2.35 7.75 7.83
CA SER A 78 3.52 8.60 8.01
C SER A 78 4.49 8.00 9.02
N TYR A 79 5.77 8.14 8.73
CA TYR A 79 6.87 7.72 9.59
C TYR A 79 7.86 8.86 9.74
N ASN A 80 8.23 9.16 10.96
CA ASN A 80 9.33 10.08 11.25
C ASN A 80 10.58 9.26 11.52
N TYR A 81 11.69 9.62 10.87
CA TYR A 81 12.97 8.98 11.10
C TYR A 81 14.11 10.01 11.12
N GLY A 82 15.27 9.59 11.64
CA GLY A 82 16.39 10.46 11.92
C GLY A 82 16.48 10.79 13.41
N ALA A 83 17.65 11.24 13.86
CA ALA A 83 17.93 11.51 15.28
C ALA A 83 17.01 12.59 15.89
N ASP A 84 16.52 13.51 15.06
CA ASP A 84 15.70 14.65 15.47
C ASP A 84 14.23 14.54 14.97
N PHE A 85 13.80 13.39 14.47
CA PHE A 85 12.48 13.18 13.87
C PHE A 85 12.06 14.19 12.79
N VAL A 86 13.05 14.81 12.14
CA VAL A 86 12.83 15.92 11.19
C VAL A 86 12.38 15.44 9.81
N ILE A 87 12.67 14.17 9.46
CA ILE A 87 12.35 13.66 8.13
C ILE A 87 11.06 12.85 8.20
N THR A 88 10.00 13.38 7.61
CA THR A 88 8.75 12.67 7.45
C THR A 88 8.75 11.89 6.14
N GLN A 89 8.60 10.59 6.23
CA GLN A 89 8.41 9.70 5.09
C GLN A 89 6.99 9.13 5.12
N PHE A 90 6.39 9.03 3.97
CA PHE A 90 5.05 8.47 3.79
C PHE A 90 5.13 7.14 3.06
N TYR A 91 4.37 6.18 3.55
CA TYR A 91 4.02 4.97 2.83
C TYR A 91 2.62 5.12 2.25
N CYS A 92 2.44 4.86 0.97
CA CYS A 92 1.12 4.85 0.37
C CYS A 92 0.87 3.62 -0.51
N GLU A 93 -0.39 3.25 -0.62
CA GLU A 93 -0.89 2.31 -1.62
C GLU A 93 -1.98 2.99 -2.45
N ILE A 94 -1.88 2.85 -3.76
CA ILE A 94 -2.86 3.34 -4.72
C ILE A 94 -3.46 2.19 -5.52
N GLU A 95 -4.71 2.33 -5.94
CA GLU A 95 -5.33 1.45 -6.93
C GLU A 95 -4.94 1.92 -8.32
N GLY A 96 -4.08 1.17 -8.98
CA GLY A 96 -3.60 1.47 -10.33
C GLY A 96 -2.23 0.84 -10.59
N HIS A 97 -1.94 0.69 -11.88
CA HIS A 97 -0.64 0.24 -12.39
C HIS A 97 0.08 1.42 -13.05
N PRO A 98 1.41 1.58 -12.88
CA PRO A 98 2.16 2.66 -13.53
C PRO A 98 2.09 2.68 -15.06
N GLY A 99 1.66 1.58 -15.68
CA GLY A 99 1.39 1.49 -17.12
C GLY A 99 0.05 2.10 -17.56
N GLN A 100 -0.87 2.37 -16.63
CA GLN A 100 -2.14 3.05 -16.90
C GLN A 100 -1.93 4.54 -17.01
N GLU A 101 -2.60 5.19 -17.97
CA GLU A 101 -2.40 6.60 -18.29
C GLU A 101 -2.71 7.53 -17.11
N ASN A 102 -3.86 7.35 -16.47
CA ASN A 102 -4.26 8.12 -15.30
C ASN A 102 -3.27 7.96 -14.12
N THR A 103 -2.83 6.74 -13.86
CA THR A 103 -1.84 6.46 -12.81
C THR A 103 -0.50 7.11 -13.14
N LYS A 104 -0.08 7.08 -14.42
CA LYS A 104 1.15 7.73 -14.88
C LYS A 104 1.12 9.25 -14.66
N PHE A 105 0.00 9.91 -14.96
CA PHE A 105 -0.14 11.35 -14.70
C PHE A 105 -0.10 11.67 -13.19
N ALA A 106 -0.83 10.92 -12.37
CA ALA A 106 -0.78 11.07 -10.91
C ALA A 106 0.63 10.87 -10.33
N LEU A 107 1.37 9.89 -10.85
CA LEU A 107 2.75 9.65 -10.44
C LEU A 107 3.71 10.77 -10.89
N ASN A 108 3.49 11.39 -12.04
CA ASN A 108 4.27 12.55 -12.48
C ASN A 108 4.11 13.72 -11.51
N ASP A 109 2.87 14.00 -11.05
CA ASP A 109 2.62 15.02 -10.04
C ASP A 109 3.33 14.66 -8.71
N MET A 110 3.25 13.41 -8.30
CA MET A 110 3.96 12.91 -7.11
C MET A 110 5.47 13.14 -7.23
N TYR A 111 6.09 12.79 -8.35
CA TYR A 111 7.53 13.01 -8.57
C TYR A 111 7.90 14.49 -8.55
N HIS A 112 7.00 15.36 -8.99
CA HIS A 112 7.25 16.82 -9.00
C HIS A 112 7.24 17.43 -7.58
N TYR A 113 6.32 16.98 -6.71
CA TYR A 113 6.16 17.54 -5.37
C TYR A 113 6.93 16.83 -4.26
N CYS A 114 7.54 15.69 -4.56
CA CYS A 114 8.32 14.91 -3.60
C CYS A 114 9.81 15.14 -3.76
N SER A 115 10.52 15.21 -2.64
CA SER A 115 12.01 15.24 -2.62
C SER A 115 12.59 13.86 -2.91
N LYS A 116 11.85 12.79 -2.58
CA LYS A 116 12.26 11.41 -2.79
C LYS A 116 11.03 10.53 -3.00
N VAL A 117 11.08 9.67 -4.01
CA VAL A 117 10.06 8.64 -4.25
C VAL A 117 10.74 7.31 -4.50
N ARG A 118 10.24 6.26 -3.87
CA ARG A 118 10.68 4.89 -4.08
C ARG A 118 9.47 4.00 -4.32
N LYS A 119 9.38 3.42 -5.51
CA LYS A 119 8.42 2.35 -5.78
C LYS A 119 8.86 1.08 -5.03
N LEU A 120 7.98 0.50 -4.23
CA LEU A 120 8.23 -0.74 -3.51
C LEU A 120 7.78 -1.96 -4.30
N GLY A 121 6.66 -1.84 -5.01
CA GLY A 121 6.15 -2.92 -5.84
C GLY A 121 4.78 -2.62 -6.42
N VAL A 122 4.42 -3.45 -7.40
CA VAL A 122 3.09 -3.48 -8.02
C VAL A 122 2.61 -4.92 -7.97
N PHE A 123 1.36 -5.13 -7.57
CA PHE A 123 0.78 -6.46 -7.47
C PHE A 123 -0.71 -6.43 -7.82
N GLU A 124 -1.22 -7.55 -8.28
CA GLU A 124 -2.63 -7.71 -8.59
C GLU A 124 -3.49 -7.56 -7.32
N LYS A 125 -4.61 -6.83 -7.41
CA LYS A 125 -5.55 -6.67 -6.31
C LYS A 125 -6.22 -8.00 -6.02
N SER A 126 -6.07 -8.51 -4.79
CA SER A 126 -6.75 -9.73 -4.37
C SER A 126 -8.26 -9.56 -4.37
N THR A 127 -8.98 -10.58 -4.85
CA THR A 127 -10.45 -10.63 -4.83
C THR A 127 -11.05 -10.59 -3.42
N TYR A 128 -10.27 -10.96 -2.40
CA TYR A 128 -10.68 -10.82 -0.99
C TYR A 128 -10.87 -9.36 -0.55
N ARG A 129 -10.22 -8.39 -1.21
CA ARG A 129 -10.39 -6.96 -0.92
C ARG A 129 -11.72 -6.39 -1.42
N SER A 130 -12.41 -7.07 -2.32
CA SER A 130 -13.67 -6.63 -2.90
C SER A 130 -14.89 -7.07 -2.08
N ARG A 131 -14.69 -7.75 -0.95
CA ARG A 131 -15.74 -8.28 -0.09
C ARG A 131 -16.00 -7.44 1.18
N GLN A 132 -15.46 -6.21 1.21
CA GLN A 132 -15.70 -5.23 2.27
C GLN A 132 -16.61 -4.11 1.80
#